data_cabec21c73412c744eb0b7c20da90b72
#
_entry.id   cabec21c73412c744eb0b7c20da90b72
#
_cell.length_a   1.000
_cell.length_b   1.000
_cell.length_c   1.000
_cell.angle_alpha   90.00
_cell.angle_beta   90.00
_cell.angle_gamma   90.00
#
_symmetry.space_group_name_H-M   'P 1'
#
loop_
_entity.id
_entity.type
_entity.pdbx_description
1 polymer ?
#
loop_
_entity_poly.entity_id
_entity_poly.type
_entity_poly.pdbx_seq_one_letter_code
_entity_poly.pdbx_strand_id
1 'polypeptide(L)'
;MKLNSQPYSAGISLVEVITTVAVLGILSSLAVPAYHRVISGSSTTIASNLVETLNGATKKFSHSQWDLIYTAKPTQASDELYVLRTLQWKDPDTTGELNPGGPFMTPNWSPATSSSDEDYRAEWTGSSWRLLEPGESGTGLKLALDASDVGTGYTFPSDFKPAGAN
;
A
#
# COMPACT_ATOMS: atom_id res chain seq x y z
N MET A 1 25.62 -17.11 68.86
CA MET A 1 25.67 -18.19 67.85
C MET A 1 24.75 -17.83 66.67
N LYS A 2 25.30 -17.36 65.53
CA LYS A 2 24.50 -16.95 64.36
C LYS A 2 24.41 -18.15 63.43
N LEU A 3 23.21 -18.69 63.26
CA LEU A 3 22.91 -19.75 62.25
C LEU A 3 22.88 -19.07 60.85
N ASN A 4 23.86 -19.42 60.05
CA ASN A 4 23.98 -18.95 58.69
C ASN A 4 23.07 -19.85 57.83
N SER A 5 21.85 -19.40 57.48
CA SER A 5 20.96 -20.08 56.56
C SER A 5 21.48 -19.89 55.15
N GLN A 6 22.10 -20.89 54.57
CA GLN A 6 22.46 -20.91 53.16
C GLN A 6 21.17 -21.00 52.31
N PRO A 7 20.99 -20.15 51.28
CA PRO A 7 19.87 -20.29 50.38
C PRO A 7 19.99 -21.59 49.58
N TYR A 8 18.98 -22.43 49.67
CA TYR A 8 18.88 -23.63 48.83
C TYR A 8 18.79 -23.21 47.39
N SER A 9 19.82 -23.49 46.60
CA SER A 9 19.76 -23.40 45.16
C SER A 9 19.01 -24.63 44.63
N ALA A 10 17.70 -24.46 44.36
CA ALA A 10 16.92 -25.47 43.72
C ALA A 10 17.37 -25.60 42.24
N GLY A 11 18.03 -26.73 41.92
CA GLY A 11 18.37 -27.07 40.51
C GLY A 11 17.11 -27.42 39.73
N ILE A 12 17.04 -26.92 38.46
CA ILE A 12 15.95 -27.25 37.55
C ILE A 12 16.02 -28.75 37.18
N SER A 13 14.91 -29.45 37.31
CA SER A 13 14.82 -30.90 36.95
C SER A 13 14.85 -31.08 35.45
N LEU A 14 15.52 -32.12 34.95
CA LEU A 14 15.54 -32.50 33.54
C LEU A 14 14.10 -32.67 32.99
N VAL A 15 13.20 -33.23 33.78
CA VAL A 15 11.78 -33.41 33.40
C VAL A 15 11.08 -32.08 33.24
N GLU A 16 11.38 -31.07 34.05
CA GLU A 16 10.79 -29.73 33.97
C GLU A 16 11.23 -29.02 32.67
N VAL A 17 12.49 -29.18 32.27
CA VAL A 17 12.98 -28.65 31.00
C VAL A 17 12.30 -29.32 29.80
N ILE A 18 12.19 -30.65 29.80
CA ILE A 18 11.55 -31.37 28.71
C ILE A 18 10.06 -31.03 28.61
N THR A 19 9.36 -30.92 29.72
CA THR A 19 7.92 -30.55 29.70
C THR A 19 7.72 -29.13 29.25
N THR A 20 8.57 -28.15 29.65
CA THR A 20 8.46 -26.76 29.18
C THR A 20 8.74 -26.65 27.68
N VAL A 21 9.76 -27.35 27.15
CA VAL A 21 10.04 -27.35 25.70
C VAL A 21 8.91 -28.01 24.93
N ALA A 22 8.33 -29.11 25.42
CA ALA A 22 7.20 -29.76 24.79
C ALA A 22 5.97 -28.83 24.71
N VAL A 23 5.64 -28.14 25.81
CA VAL A 23 4.52 -27.19 25.86
C VAL A 23 4.79 -26.01 24.93
N LEU A 24 6.00 -25.45 24.93
CA LEU A 24 6.38 -24.35 24.01
C LEU A 24 6.29 -24.77 22.53
N GLY A 25 6.67 -26.01 22.22
CA GLY A 25 6.55 -26.60 20.87
C GLY A 25 5.09 -26.64 20.41
N ILE A 26 4.17 -27.09 21.25
CA ILE A 26 2.73 -27.14 20.95
C ILE A 26 2.16 -25.74 20.77
N LEU A 27 2.48 -24.83 21.68
CA LEU A 27 1.99 -23.43 21.58
C LEU A 27 2.51 -22.74 20.33
N SER A 28 3.78 -22.92 19.97
CA SER A 28 4.37 -22.37 18.76
C SER A 28 3.70 -22.90 17.50
N SER A 29 3.34 -24.19 17.46
CA SER A 29 2.66 -24.78 16.29
C SER A 29 1.28 -24.19 16.02
N LEU A 30 0.60 -23.68 17.03
CA LEU A 30 -0.70 -23.00 16.90
C LEU A 30 -0.56 -21.50 16.63
N ALA A 31 0.46 -20.85 17.21
CA ALA A 31 0.65 -19.40 17.11
C ALA A 31 1.11 -18.97 15.72
N VAL A 32 2.01 -19.70 15.07
CA VAL A 32 2.59 -19.33 13.77
C VAL A 32 1.52 -19.20 12.66
N PRO A 33 0.62 -20.17 12.45
CA PRO A 33 -0.42 -20.04 11.42
C PRO A 33 -1.39 -18.89 11.68
N ALA A 34 -1.73 -18.64 12.96
CA ALA A 34 -2.59 -17.54 13.34
C ALA A 34 -1.96 -16.18 13.01
N TYR A 35 -0.67 -16.03 13.31
CA TYR A 35 0.09 -14.82 13.01
C TYR A 35 0.15 -14.53 11.50
N HIS A 36 0.43 -15.54 10.66
CA HIS A 36 0.43 -15.38 9.21
C HIS A 36 -0.92 -14.92 8.65
N ARG A 37 -2.03 -15.45 9.17
CA ARG A 37 -3.38 -15.02 8.76
C ARG A 37 -3.67 -13.56 9.10
N VAL A 38 -3.23 -13.10 10.26
CA VAL A 38 -3.41 -11.71 10.69
C VAL A 38 -2.61 -10.77 9.81
N ILE A 39 -1.36 -11.09 9.51
CA ILE A 39 -0.51 -10.25 8.66
C ILE A 39 -1.07 -10.19 7.23
N SER A 40 -1.38 -11.32 6.61
CA SER A 40 -1.92 -11.32 5.25
C SER A 40 -3.26 -10.56 5.16
N GLY A 41 -4.17 -10.76 6.10
CA GLY A 41 -5.44 -10.02 6.16
C GLY A 41 -5.26 -8.52 6.35
N SER A 42 -4.27 -8.11 7.15
CA SER A 42 -3.93 -6.69 7.31
C SER A 42 -3.35 -6.10 6.02
N SER A 43 -2.48 -6.82 5.34
CA SER A 43 -1.87 -6.41 4.08
C SER A 43 -2.92 -6.20 2.98
N THR A 44 -3.83 -7.15 2.80
CA THR A 44 -4.94 -7.03 1.85
C THR A 44 -5.83 -5.82 2.16
N THR A 45 -6.12 -5.59 3.44
CA THR A 45 -6.95 -4.45 3.86
C THR A 45 -6.26 -3.12 3.53
N ILE A 46 -4.96 -2.98 3.80
CA ILE A 46 -4.19 -1.77 3.48
C ILE A 46 -4.16 -1.55 1.97
N ALA A 47 -3.85 -2.58 1.19
CA ALA A 47 -3.82 -2.50 -0.27
C ALA A 47 -5.19 -2.12 -0.87
N SER A 48 -6.27 -2.71 -0.36
CA SER A 48 -7.64 -2.37 -0.78
C SER A 48 -8.00 -0.91 -0.47
N ASN A 49 -7.64 -0.41 0.69
CA ASN A 49 -7.86 1.00 1.07
C ASN A 49 -7.08 1.97 0.16
N LEU A 50 -5.86 1.61 -0.25
CA LEU A 50 -5.09 2.40 -1.20
C LEU A 50 -5.77 2.47 -2.56
N VAL A 51 -6.26 1.33 -3.07
CA VAL A 51 -7.01 1.28 -4.33
C VAL A 51 -8.31 2.07 -4.25
N GLU A 52 -9.03 2.00 -3.13
CA GLU A 52 -10.22 2.81 -2.89
C GLU A 52 -9.90 4.31 -2.89
N THR A 53 -8.77 4.69 -2.27
CA THR A 53 -8.27 6.07 -2.27
C THR A 53 -7.96 6.56 -3.69
N LEU A 54 -7.32 5.73 -4.52
CA LEU A 54 -7.06 6.01 -5.93
C LEU A 54 -8.37 6.20 -6.71
N ASN A 55 -9.35 5.33 -6.51
CA ASN A 55 -10.66 5.44 -7.13
C ASN A 55 -11.40 6.71 -6.68
N GLY A 56 -11.30 7.06 -5.40
CA GLY A 56 -11.83 8.29 -4.86
C GLY A 56 -11.19 9.55 -5.48
N ALA A 57 -9.86 9.54 -5.64
CA ALA A 57 -9.13 10.61 -6.30
C ALA A 57 -9.52 10.75 -7.78
N THR A 58 -9.64 9.62 -8.48
CA THR A 58 -10.09 9.57 -9.89
C THR A 58 -11.48 10.17 -10.06
N LYS A 59 -12.43 9.84 -9.18
CA LYS A 59 -13.78 10.44 -9.20
C LYS A 59 -13.74 11.96 -8.96
N LYS A 60 -12.93 12.41 -8.01
CA LYS A 60 -12.78 13.86 -7.74
C LYS A 60 -12.19 14.58 -8.95
N PHE A 61 -11.17 13.99 -9.60
CA PHE A 61 -10.59 14.53 -10.83
C PHE A 61 -11.65 14.63 -11.93
N SER A 62 -12.41 13.56 -12.21
CA SER A 62 -13.49 13.57 -13.21
C SER A 62 -14.50 14.67 -12.94
N HIS A 63 -14.95 14.82 -11.71
CA HIS A 63 -15.91 15.86 -11.33
C HIS A 63 -15.33 17.28 -11.52
N SER A 64 -14.03 17.48 -11.27
CA SER A 64 -13.40 18.80 -11.49
C SER A 64 -13.29 19.16 -12.97
N GLN A 65 -13.24 18.14 -13.85
CA GLN A 65 -13.24 18.32 -15.31
C GLN A 65 -14.65 18.27 -15.93
N TRP A 66 -15.72 18.30 -15.10
CA TRP A 66 -17.12 18.20 -15.52
C TRP A 66 -17.47 16.86 -16.22
N ASP A 67 -16.62 15.86 -16.11
CA ASP A 67 -16.85 14.53 -16.64
C ASP A 67 -17.43 13.60 -15.57
N LEU A 68 -18.38 12.74 -15.96
CA LEU A 68 -18.95 11.74 -15.05
C LEU A 68 -18.01 10.55 -14.86
N ILE A 69 -17.18 10.27 -15.85
CA ILE A 69 -16.24 9.14 -15.86
C ILE A 69 -14.92 9.62 -16.47
N TYR A 70 -13.85 9.41 -15.74
CA TYR A 70 -12.51 9.63 -16.26
C TYR A 70 -12.19 8.55 -17.30
N THR A 71 -11.85 8.97 -18.50
CA THR A 71 -11.37 8.09 -19.56
C THR A 71 -10.02 8.59 -20.03
N ALA A 72 -8.96 7.83 -19.75
CA ALA A 72 -7.63 8.14 -20.27
C ALA A 72 -7.61 8.04 -21.80
N LYS A 73 -6.85 8.91 -22.47
CA LYS A 73 -6.66 8.81 -23.92
C LYS A 73 -6.04 7.45 -24.26
N PRO A 74 -6.38 6.82 -25.41
CA PRO A 74 -5.91 5.48 -25.77
C PRO A 74 -4.40 5.29 -25.72
N THR A 75 -3.62 6.32 -26.00
CA THR A 75 -2.15 6.31 -25.93
C THR A 75 -1.60 6.35 -24.49
N GLN A 76 -2.45 6.60 -23.50
CA GLN A 76 -2.08 6.79 -22.09
C GLN A 76 -2.82 5.80 -21.17
N ALA A 77 -3.78 5.09 -21.70
CA ALA A 77 -4.67 4.21 -20.95
C ALA A 77 -3.98 2.98 -20.34
N SER A 78 -2.78 2.63 -20.83
CA SER A 78 -1.96 1.51 -20.32
C SER A 78 -0.79 1.96 -19.43
N ASP A 79 -0.71 3.25 -19.10
CA ASP A 79 0.36 3.78 -18.27
C ASP A 79 -0.21 4.22 -16.91
N GLU A 80 -0.18 3.30 -15.98
CA GLU A 80 -0.64 3.50 -14.60
C GLU A 80 0.08 4.67 -13.91
N LEU A 81 1.39 4.84 -14.18
CA LEU A 81 2.15 5.96 -13.65
C LEU A 81 1.64 7.29 -14.20
N TYR A 82 1.33 7.34 -15.48
CA TYR A 82 0.82 8.57 -16.08
C TYR A 82 -0.55 8.97 -15.50
N VAL A 83 -1.45 8.00 -15.32
CA VAL A 83 -2.74 8.23 -14.65
C VAL A 83 -2.52 8.71 -13.22
N LEU A 84 -1.62 8.08 -12.46
CA LEU A 84 -1.29 8.53 -11.12
C LEU A 84 -0.74 9.96 -11.12
N ARG A 85 0.21 10.29 -12.02
CA ARG A 85 0.77 11.64 -12.14
C ARG A 85 -0.29 12.69 -12.48
N THR A 86 -1.27 12.32 -13.30
CA THR A 86 -2.44 13.17 -13.57
C THR A 86 -3.20 13.52 -12.28
N LEU A 87 -3.40 12.56 -11.39
CA LEU A 87 -4.08 12.78 -10.10
C LEU A 87 -3.23 13.58 -9.10
N GLN A 88 -1.91 13.55 -9.25
CA GLN A 88 -0.96 14.27 -8.38
C GLN A 88 -0.65 15.68 -8.88
N TRP A 89 -0.97 15.97 -10.13
CA TRP A 89 -0.67 17.26 -10.74
C TRP A 89 -1.57 18.37 -10.20
N LYS A 90 -0.98 19.53 -10.04
CA LYS A 90 -1.69 20.78 -9.74
C LYS A 90 -1.44 21.76 -10.88
N ASP A 91 -2.52 22.29 -11.45
CA ASP A 91 -2.41 23.29 -12.48
C ASP A 91 -1.73 24.56 -11.93
N PRO A 92 -0.60 24.98 -12.49
CA PRO A 92 0.08 26.20 -12.04
C PRO A 92 -0.68 27.48 -12.44
N ASP A 93 -1.55 27.41 -13.44
CA ASP A 93 -2.21 28.59 -14.02
C ASP A 93 -3.54 28.95 -13.34
N THR A 94 -3.97 28.18 -12.35
CA THR A 94 -5.24 28.42 -11.62
C THR A 94 -5.14 29.54 -10.55
N THR A 95 -4.21 30.45 -10.66
CA THR A 95 -4.14 31.62 -9.77
C THR A 95 -5.32 32.54 -10.02
N GLY A 96 -6.40 32.36 -9.28
CA GLY A 96 -7.59 33.19 -9.29
C GLY A 96 -8.89 32.52 -9.70
N GLU A 97 -8.88 31.29 -10.14
CA GLU A 97 -10.10 30.53 -10.43
C GLU A 97 -10.55 29.70 -9.24
N LEU A 98 -11.87 29.59 -9.07
CA LEU A 98 -12.49 28.72 -8.06
C LEU A 98 -12.35 27.22 -8.40
N ASN A 99 -11.52 26.89 -9.37
CA ASN A 99 -11.29 25.50 -9.77
C ASN A 99 -10.33 24.84 -8.76
N PRO A 100 -10.77 23.83 -8.02
CA PRO A 100 -9.88 23.06 -7.16
C PRO A 100 -8.98 22.16 -8.01
N GLY A 101 -8.08 22.75 -8.77
CA GLY A 101 -7.19 22.09 -9.70
C GLY A 101 -6.15 21.21 -9.03
N GLY A 102 -6.58 20.24 -8.23
CA GLY A 102 -5.69 19.24 -7.63
C GLY A 102 -4.73 19.81 -6.56
N PRO A 103 -3.76 19.03 -6.09
CA PRO A 103 -3.63 17.60 -6.36
C PRO A 103 -4.72 16.77 -5.67
N PHE A 104 -5.21 15.74 -6.34
CA PHE A 104 -6.23 14.81 -5.80
C PHE A 104 -5.58 13.63 -5.07
N MET A 105 -4.29 13.40 -5.33
CA MET A 105 -3.41 12.47 -4.62
C MET A 105 -2.15 13.19 -4.16
N THR A 106 -1.55 12.69 -3.08
CA THR A 106 -0.31 13.27 -2.57
C THR A 106 0.83 13.13 -3.58
N PRO A 107 1.54 14.23 -3.92
CA PRO A 107 2.68 14.17 -4.83
C PRO A 107 3.86 13.37 -4.30
N ASN A 108 3.92 13.14 -2.98
CA ASN A 108 5.02 12.44 -2.31
C ASN A 108 4.93 10.91 -2.47
N TRP A 109 3.81 10.39 -2.95
CA TRP A 109 3.68 8.97 -3.23
C TRP A 109 4.19 8.66 -4.63
N SER A 110 5.22 7.82 -4.71
CA SER A 110 5.94 7.53 -5.95
C SER A 110 6.20 6.04 -6.10
N PRO A 111 5.14 5.23 -6.30
CA PRO A 111 5.27 3.79 -6.47
C PRO A 111 6.00 3.47 -7.76
N ALA A 112 6.70 2.33 -7.77
CA ALA A 112 7.20 1.72 -9.00
C ALA A 112 6.09 0.93 -9.71
N THR A 113 6.24 0.66 -10.99
CA THR A 113 5.44 -0.36 -11.69
C THR A 113 6.02 -1.74 -11.43
N SER A 114 5.15 -2.74 -11.28
CA SER A 114 5.54 -4.14 -11.10
C SER A 114 4.63 -5.06 -11.90
N SER A 115 5.23 -6.14 -12.44
CA SER A 115 4.52 -7.27 -13.02
C SER A 115 4.75 -8.56 -12.20
N SER A 116 5.40 -8.45 -11.03
CA SER A 116 5.65 -9.59 -10.15
C SER A 116 4.35 -10.02 -9.49
N ASP A 117 4.07 -11.30 -9.53
CA ASP A 117 2.92 -11.93 -8.87
C ASP A 117 3.08 -12.06 -7.33
N GLU A 118 4.23 -11.67 -6.79
CA GLU A 118 4.45 -11.59 -5.34
C GLU A 118 3.95 -10.27 -4.72
N ASP A 119 3.76 -9.23 -5.55
CA ASP A 119 3.42 -7.89 -5.11
C ASP A 119 1.91 -7.64 -5.08
N TYR A 120 1.43 -6.87 -4.10
CA TYR A 120 0.16 -6.15 -4.22
C TYR A 120 0.32 -5.04 -5.25
N ARG A 121 -0.59 -4.94 -6.22
CA ARG A 121 -0.50 -3.97 -7.31
C ARG A 121 -1.85 -3.32 -7.58
N ALA A 122 -1.84 -2.05 -7.97
CA ALA A 122 -3.02 -1.36 -8.47
C ALA A 122 -2.94 -1.29 -10.00
N GLU A 123 -3.82 -2.00 -10.67
CA GLU A 123 -3.97 -2.00 -12.12
C GLU A 123 -5.00 -0.98 -12.56
N TRP A 124 -4.70 -0.21 -13.61
CA TRP A 124 -5.66 0.69 -14.23
C TRP A 124 -6.47 -0.04 -15.32
N THR A 125 -7.79 -0.12 -15.15
CA THR A 125 -8.69 -0.80 -16.11
C THR A 125 -9.15 0.07 -17.28
N GLY A 126 -8.65 1.31 -17.37
CA GLY A 126 -9.13 2.30 -18.33
C GLY A 126 -10.17 3.28 -17.76
N SER A 127 -10.81 2.95 -16.64
CA SER A 127 -11.81 3.81 -15.98
C SER A 127 -11.77 3.75 -14.46
N SER A 128 -11.12 2.74 -13.89
CA SER A 128 -11.03 2.54 -12.44
C SER A 128 -9.75 1.77 -12.10
N TRP A 129 -9.39 1.81 -10.83
CA TRP A 129 -8.29 1.04 -10.29
C TRP A 129 -8.80 -0.27 -9.70
N ARG A 130 -8.10 -1.36 -9.99
CA ARG A 130 -8.35 -2.69 -9.46
C ARG A 130 -7.16 -3.16 -8.64
N LEU A 131 -7.42 -3.81 -7.52
CA LEU A 131 -6.38 -4.50 -6.75
C LEU A 131 -6.01 -5.79 -7.46
N LEU A 132 -4.71 -6.02 -7.66
CA LEU A 132 -4.12 -7.31 -7.95
C LEU A 132 -3.46 -7.81 -6.67
N GLU A 133 -3.96 -8.93 -6.17
CA GLU A 133 -3.40 -9.61 -5.01
C GLU A 133 -2.20 -10.50 -5.41
N PRO A 134 -1.32 -10.86 -4.47
CA PRO A 134 -0.28 -11.85 -4.72
C PRO A 134 -0.87 -13.16 -5.30
N GLY A 135 -0.25 -13.66 -6.37
CA GLY A 135 -0.74 -14.80 -7.15
C GLY A 135 -1.53 -14.43 -8.40
N GLU A 136 -1.98 -13.19 -8.56
CA GLU A 136 -2.64 -12.73 -9.77
C GLU A 136 -1.62 -12.24 -10.81
N SER A 137 -1.88 -12.49 -12.09
CA SER A 137 -1.07 -11.97 -13.21
C SER A 137 -1.54 -10.58 -13.61
N GLY A 138 -0.62 -9.75 -14.11
CA GLY A 138 -0.92 -8.40 -14.60
C GLY A 138 0.21 -7.43 -14.25
N THR A 139 0.11 -6.21 -14.77
CA THR A 139 1.03 -5.11 -14.45
C THR A 139 0.25 -4.03 -13.70
N GLY A 140 0.90 -3.34 -12.78
CA GLY A 140 0.26 -2.26 -12.05
C GLY A 140 1.25 -1.50 -11.19
N LEU A 141 0.76 -0.50 -10.46
CA LEU A 141 1.54 0.22 -9.46
C LEU A 141 1.78 -0.71 -8.25
N LYS A 142 3.03 -0.96 -7.91
CA LYS A 142 3.39 -1.70 -6.70
C LYS A 142 2.94 -0.93 -5.46
N LEU A 143 2.19 -1.59 -4.59
CA LEU A 143 1.72 -1.02 -3.34
C LEU A 143 2.68 -1.41 -2.21
N ALA A 144 3.53 -0.48 -1.80
CA ALA A 144 4.45 -0.71 -0.70
C ALA A 144 3.69 -0.56 0.64
N LEU A 145 3.57 -1.66 1.36
CA LEU A 145 2.83 -1.69 2.63
C LEU A 145 3.63 -1.12 3.81
N ASP A 146 4.91 -0.87 3.59
CA ASP A 146 5.87 -0.29 4.55
C ASP A 146 6.10 1.21 4.32
N ALA A 147 5.33 1.84 3.43
CA ALA A 147 5.47 3.22 3.01
C ALA A 147 6.84 3.58 2.41
N SER A 148 7.59 2.60 1.90
CA SER A 148 8.89 2.83 1.23
C SER A 148 8.74 3.58 -0.11
N ASP A 149 7.54 3.67 -0.65
CA ASP A 149 7.16 4.42 -1.84
C ASP A 149 6.74 5.88 -1.56
N VAL A 150 6.77 6.30 -0.29
CA VAL A 150 6.51 7.67 0.14
C VAL A 150 7.84 8.40 0.37
N GLY A 151 8.08 9.46 -0.36
CA GLY A 151 9.35 10.18 -0.30
C GLY A 151 9.25 11.63 -0.75
N THR A 152 10.26 12.09 -1.50
CA THR A 152 10.27 13.42 -2.09
C THR A 152 9.20 13.52 -3.17
N GLY A 153 8.46 14.62 -3.17
CA GLY A 153 7.41 14.87 -4.16
C GLY A 153 7.94 14.81 -5.59
N TYR A 154 7.11 14.30 -6.49
CA TYR A 154 7.45 14.28 -7.91
C TYR A 154 7.51 15.70 -8.47
N THR A 155 8.59 16.01 -9.18
CA THR A 155 8.76 17.28 -9.87
C THR A 155 8.21 17.15 -11.29
N PHE A 156 7.14 17.88 -11.55
CA PHE A 156 6.52 17.87 -12.88
C PHE A 156 7.34 18.67 -13.87
N PRO A 157 7.51 18.19 -15.11
CA PRO A 157 8.01 18.98 -16.21
C PRO A 157 7.07 20.20 -16.46
N SER A 158 7.64 21.31 -16.92
CA SER A 158 6.85 22.53 -17.20
C SER A 158 5.81 22.36 -18.31
N ASP A 159 6.00 21.37 -19.17
CA ASP A 159 5.11 21.01 -20.27
C ASP A 159 4.20 19.81 -19.96
N PHE A 160 4.14 19.37 -18.68
CA PHE A 160 3.28 18.26 -18.28
C PHE A 160 1.82 18.61 -18.54
N LYS A 161 1.14 17.69 -19.22
CA LYS A 161 -0.30 17.79 -19.47
C LYS A 161 -1.00 16.57 -18.87
N PRO A 162 -1.98 16.78 -17.99
CA PRO A 162 -2.72 15.66 -17.42
C PRO A 162 -3.46 14.89 -18.51
N ALA A 163 -3.63 13.59 -18.28
CA ALA A 163 -4.39 12.73 -19.17
C ALA A 163 -5.86 13.21 -19.21
N GLY A 164 -6.40 13.44 -20.41
CA GLY A 164 -7.76 13.93 -20.59
C GLY A 164 -7.90 15.46 -20.67
N ALA A 165 -6.87 16.24 -20.38
CA ALA A 165 -6.89 17.67 -20.67
C ALA A 165 -6.89 17.89 -22.20
N ASN A 166 -7.81 18.74 -22.69
CA ASN A 166 -7.86 19.18 -24.08
C ASN A 166 -6.88 20.34 -24.31
#